data_eb765a8ab7a325df14d94e330fe30bb2
#
_entry.id   eb765a8ab7a325df14d94e330fe30bb2
#
_cell.length_a   1.000
_cell.length_b   1.000
_cell.length_c   1.000
_cell.angle_alpha   90.00
_cell.angle_beta   90.00
_cell.angle_gamma   90.00
#
_symmetry.space_group_name_H-M   'P 1'
#
loop_
_entity.id
_entity.type
_entity.pdbx_description
1 polymer ?
#
loop_
_entity_poly.entity_id
_entity_poly.type
_entity_poly.pdbx_seq_one_letter_code
_entity_poly.pdbx_strand_id
1 'polypeptide(L)'
;MNESLKKDSETNEISALVGELPTWSTKKTVFQIGILLLLIGLIIYFTAFSDNEKTESVVEVPTTVSEDGPIIEHLGYRYQFGEAGDVVVVRECNGTKLPWLLRVSTGELFRFDSWATANIKEASLVRKIDEASGITVMKDPICDQLVVNKLNAEPLILAN
;
A
#
# COMPACT_ATOMS: atom_id res chain seq x y z
N MET A 1 -29.27 -80.17 -40.56
CA MET A 1 -29.02 -80.71 -39.20
C MET A 1 -28.79 -79.49 -38.35
N ASN A 2 -29.85 -78.93 -37.81
CA ASN A 2 -30.34 -79.13 -36.43
C ASN A 2 -29.24 -78.89 -35.43
N GLU A 3 -29.23 -77.95 -34.51
CA GLU A 3 -30.20 -77.65 -33.44
C GLU A 3 -29.86 -76.27 -32.86
N SER A 4 -30.75 -75.41 -32.73
CA SER A 4 -31.71 -75.28 -31.63
C SER A 4 -31.13 -74.61 -30.36
N LEU A 5 -31.56 -73.36 -30.24
CA LEU A 5 -32.08 -72.72 -29.02
C LEU A 5 -31.49 -73.11 -27.67
N LYS A 6 -30.97 -72.07 -26.97
CA LYS A 6 -31.54 -71.78 -25.66
C LYS A 6 -31.34 -70.31 -25.27
N LYS A 7 -32.38 -69.62 -25.23
CA LYS A 7 -32.61 -68.31 -24.67
C LYS A 7 -32.79 -68.53 -23.17
N ASP A 8 -31.85 -68.15 -22.38
CA ASP A 8 -32.09 -68.05 -20.95
C ASP A 8 -31.95 -66.60 -20.53
N SER A 9 -33.09 -66.13 -20.20
CA SER A 9 -33.47 -64.93 -19.50
C SER A 9 -32.78 -64.91 -18.14
N GLU A 10 -31.88 -63.97 -17.94
CA GLU A 10 -31.49 -63.57 -16.60
C GLU A 10 -31.80 -62.10 -16.42
N THR A 11 -33.04 -61.90 -16.04
CA THR A 11 -33.49 -60.73 -15.32
C THR A 11 -32.83 -60.73 -13.97
N ASN A 12 -31.66 -60.14 -13.88
CA ASN A 12 -31.07 -59.86 -12.56
C ASN A 12 -31.65 -58.54 -12.01
N GLU A 13 -32.42 -58.77 -11.00
CA GLU A 13 -32.95 -57.84 -10.03
C GLU A 13 -31.91 -56.80 -9.62
N ILE A 14 -32.08 -55.58 -10.09
CA ILE A 14 -31.56 -54.42 -9.42
C ILE A 14 -32.62 -53.98 -8.41
N SER A 15 -32.75 -54.81 -7.40
CA SER A 15 -33.52 -54.51 -6.21
C SER A 15 -32.60 -53.86 -5.17
N ALA A 16 -33.01 -52.67 -4.77
CA ALA A 16 -32.73 -52.10 -3.46
C ALA A 16 -31.32 -51.68 -3.11
N LEU A 17 -30.98 -50.51 -3.50
CA LEU A 17 -30.25 -49.57 -2.62
C LEU A 17 -30.89 -48.20 -2.71
N VAL A 18 -32.16 -48.15 -2.43
CA VAL A 18 -32.81 -46.91 -1.99
C VAL A 18 -32.44 -46.76 -0.52
N GLY A 19 -31.23 -46.28 -0.27
CA GLY A 19 -30.88 -45.79 1.03
C GLY A 19 -31.84 -44.66 1.39
N GLU A 20 -32.53 -44.81 2.50
CA GLU A 20 -33.37 -43.76 3.06
C GLU A 20 -32.52 -42.50 3.22
N LEU A 21 -32.77 -41.49 2.38
CA LEU A 21 -32.24 -40.16 2.56
C LEU A 21 -32.75 -39.65 3.91
N PRO A 22 -31.86 -39.20 4.79
CA PRO A 22 -32.26 -38.66 6.09
C PRO A 22 -33.26 -37.51 5.83
N THR A 23 -34.46 -37.61 6.34
CA THR A 23 -35.46 -36.56 6.34
C THR A 23 -34.98 -35.42 7.21
N TRP A 24 -34.15 -34.55 6.65
CA TRP A 24 -33.76 -33.34 7.32
C TRP A 24 -34.99 -32.44 7.47
N SER A 25 -35.27 -32.13 8.74
CA SER A 25 -36.36 -31.20 9.09
C SER A 25 -36.12 -29.88 8.34
N THR A 26 -36.86 -29.66 7.29
CA THR A 26 -36.74 -28.52 6.36
C THR A 26 -36.71 -27.17 7.08
N LYS A 27 -37.37 -27.07 8.23
CA LYS A 27 -37.38 -25.83 9.05
C LYS A 27 -36.01 -25.50 9.68
N LYS A 28 -35.26 -26.50 10.17
CA LYS A 28 -33.91 -26.27 10.75
C LYS A 28 -32.90 -25.95 9.66
N THR A 29 -32.99 -26.60 8.50
CA THR A 29 -32.07 -26.38 7.37
C THR A 29 -32.25 -24.99 6.77
N VAL A 30 -33.47 -24.51 6.60
CA VAL A 30 -33.76 -23.17 6.07
C VAL A 30 -33.25 -22.10 7.02
N PHE A 31 -33.38 -22.30 8.36
CA PHE A 31 -32.88 -21.38 9.34
C PHE A 31 -31.35 -21.30 9.35
N GLN A 32 -30.66 -22.44 9.25
CA GLN A 32 -29.17 -22.47 9.19
C GLN A 32 -28.62 -21.82 7.92
N ILE A 33 -29.27 -22.05 6.76
CA ILE A 33 -28.89 -21.40 5.50
C ILE A 33 -29.07 -19.87 5.60
N GLY A 34 -30.16 -19.42 6.22
CA GLY A 34 -30.43 -18.00 6.44
C GLY A 34 -29.33 -17.32 7.27
N ILE A 35 -28.90 -17.95 8.37
CA ILE A 35 -27.81 -17.42 9.20
C ILE A 35 -26.49 -17.38 8.43
N LEU A 36 -26.17 -18.43 7.66
CA LEU A 36 -24.95 -18.49 6.87
C LEU A 36 -24.90 -17.36 5.82
N LEU A 37 -25.99 -17.14 5.10
CA LEU A 37 -26.08 -16.05 4.12
C LEU A 37 -25.96 -14.67 4.77
N LEU A 38 -26.51 -14.48 5.98
CA LEU A 38 -26.40 -13.24 6.73
C LEU A 38 -24.95 -12.98 7.18
N LEU A 39 -24.24 -14.01 7.63
CA LEU A 39 -22.82 -13.90 8.00
C LEU A 39 -21.94 -13.60 6.78
N ILE A 40 -22.18 -14.25 5.64
CA ILE A 40 -21.46 -13.98 4.39
C ILE A 40 -21.73 -12.55 3.93
N GLY A 41 -22.98 -12.09 3.99
CA GLY A 41 -23.34 -10.71 3.67
C GLY A 41 -22.64 -9.68 4.58
N LEU A 42 -22.52 -10.00 5.85
CA LEU A 42 -21.83 -9.15 6.83
C LEU A 42 -20.31 -9.08 6.55
N ILE A 43 -19.70 -10.21 6.20
CA ILE A 43 -18.27 -10.24 5.83
C ILE A 43 -18.04 -9.42 4.57
N ILE A 44 -18.87 -9.59 3.53
CA ILE A 44 -18.75 -8.82 2.29
C ILE A 44 -18.96 -7.32 2.55
N TYR A 45 -19.92 -6.96 3.43
CA TYR A 45 -20.15 -5.59 3.82
C TYR A 45 -18.94 -4.99 4.52
N PHE A 46 -18.34 -5.70 5.48
CA PHE A 46 -17.15 -5.22 6.16
C PHE A 46 -15.92 -5.13 5.24
N THR A 47 -15.71 -6.08 4.33
CA THR A 47 -14.59 -6.01 3.38
C THR A 47 -14.79 -4.91 2.34
N ALA A 48 -16.03 -4.69 1.85
CA ALA A 48 -16.30 -3.64 0.88
C ALA A 48 -16.24 -2.21 1.47
N PHE A 49 -16.49 -2.06 2.78
CA PHE A 49 -16.41 -0.76 3.46
C PHE A 49 -15.07 -0.52 4.16
N SER A 50 -14.22 -1.54 4.31
CA SER A 50 -12.91 -1.40 4.97
C SER A 50 -11.81 -0.88 4.05
N ASP A 51 -12.05 -0.78 2.74
CA ASP A 51 -11.01 -0.41 1.75
C ASP A 51 -10.99 1.08 1.39
N ASN A 52 -11.55 1.96 2.20
CA ASN A 52 -11.53 3.40 1.93
C ASN A 52 -10.75 4.25 2.95
N GLU A 53 -9.93 3.65 3.79
CA GLU A 53 -8.77 4.37 4.29
C GLU A 53 -7.60 4.07 3.34
N LYS A 54 -7.49 4.88 2.27
CA LYS A 54 -6.19 5.21 1.72
C LYS A 54 -5.42 5.84 2.87
N THR A 55 -4.78 5.00 3.66
CA THR A 55 -3.66 5.41 4.48
C THR A 55 -2.61 5.81 3.47
N GLU A 56 -2.60 7.10 3.16
CA GLU A 56 -1.50 7.77 2.51
C GLU A 56 -0.30 7.45 3.40
N SER A 57 0.48 6.43 3.02
CA SER A 57 1.64 6.06 3.80
C SER A 57 2.66 7.16 3.61
N VAL A 58 2.59 8.13 4.49
CA VAL A 58 3.68 9.05 4.77
C VAL A 58 4.82 8.16 5.26
N VAL A 59 5.72 7.83 4.37
CA VAL A 59 6.97 7.18 4.76
C VAL A 59 7.77 8.27 5.47
N GLU A 60 7.60 8.34 6.78
CA GLU A 60 8.54 9.05 7.63
C GLU A 60 9.89 8.35 7.48
N VAL A 61 10.75 8.93 6.67
CA VAL A 61 12.18 8.61 6.75
C VAL A 61 12.62 9.07 8.14
N PRO A 62 13.16 8.18 8.99
CA PRO A 62 13.60 8.58 10.33
C PRO A 62 14.72 9.59 10.18
N THR A 63 14.35 10.86 10.26
CA THR A 63 15.28 11.97 10.26
C THR A 63 15.70 12.21 11.71
N THR A 64 16.89 11.80 12.06
CA THR A 64 17.46 12.14 13.36
C THR A 64 17.89 13.62 13.31
N VAL A 65 17.22 14.46 14.07
CA VAL A 65 17.60 15.87 14.20
C VAL A 65 18.86 15.93 15.05
N SER A 66 19.95 16.35 14.46
CA SER A 66 21.21 16.64 15.14
C SER A 66 21.34 18.17 15.35
N GLU A 67 22.16 18.60 16.29
CA GLU A 67 22.48 20.03 16.50
C GLU A 67 23.10 20.67 15.25
N ASP A 68 23.67 19.86 14.37
CA ASP A 68 24.36 20.30 13.15
C ASP A 68 23.52 20.11 11.87
N GLY A 69 22.25 19.69 11.98
CA GLY A 69 21.36 19.46 10.83
C GLY A 69 20.85 18.02 10.70
N PRO A 70 19.90 17.78 9.79
CA PRO A 70 19.26 16.47 9.63
C PRO A 70 20.24 15.43 9.06
N ILE A 71 20.08 14.18 9.56
CA ILE A 71 20.89 13.04 9.13
C ILE A 71 19.99 11.99 8.50
N ILE A 72 20.36 11.48 7.33
CA ILE A 72 19.71 10.36 6.65
C ILE A 72 20.71 9.21 6.50
N GLU A 73 20.21 7.99 6.69
CA GLU A 73 20.96 6.77 6.35
C GLU A 73 20.51 6.27 4.96
N HIS A 74 21.47 6.05 4.08
CA HIS A 74 21.22 5.52 2.74
C HIS A 74 22.34 4.54 2.35
N LEU A 75 21.96 3.31 1.97
CA LEU A 75 22.88 2.24 1.59
C LEU A 75 24.00 1.99 2.61
N GLY A 76 23.68 2.11 3.91
CA GLY A 76 24.64 1.88 4.99
C GLY A 76 25.59 3.06 5.30
N TYR A 77 25.43 4.18 4.60
CA TYR A 77 26.16 5.42 4.85
C TYR A 77 25.26 6.44 5.54
N ARG A 78 25.85 7.26 6.40
CA ARG A 78 25.18 8.39 7.06
C ARG A 78 25.55 9.68 6.36
N TYR A 79 24.53 10.42 5.98
CA TYR A 79 24.67 11.71 5.30
C TYR A 79 24.07 12.80 6.17
N GLN A 80 24.84 13.82 6.46
CA GLN A 80 24.37 15.02 7.13
C GLN A 80 24.03 16.09 6.09
N PHE A 81 22.92 16.79 6.26
CA PHE A 81 22.45 17.80 5.33
C PHE A 81 22.23 19.14 6.04
N GLY A 82 22.59 20.23 5.35
CA GLY A 82 22.22 21.58 5.75
C GLY A 82 22.64 21.97 7.15
N GLU A 83 21.75 22.64 7.84
CA GLU A 83 21.94 23.26 9.16
C GLU A 83 20.80 22.83 10.11
N ALA A 84 20.96 23.16 11.39
CA ALA A 84 19.90 22.92 12.36
C ALA A 84 18.60 23.61 11.96
N GLY A 85 17.50 22.86 12.00
CA GLY A 85 16.17 23.32 11.58
C GLY A 85 15.84 23.15 10.08
N ASP A 86 16.80 22.73 9.26
CA ASP A 86 16.53 22.28 7.90
C ASP A 86 15.78 20.93 7.94
N VAL A 87 14.94 20.67 6.94
CA VAL A 87 14.22 19.39 6.79
C VAL A 87 14.66 18.74 5.50
N VAL A 88 15.03 17.45 5.58
CA VAL A 88 15.44 16.67 4.42
C VAL A 88 14.51 15.49 4.19
N VAL A 89 14.18 15.23 2.93
CA VAL A 89 13.39 14.08 2.48
C VAL A 89 14.07 13.40 1.31
N VAL A 90 13.77 12.11 1.11
CA VAL A 90 14.25 11.36 -0.05
C VAL A 90 13.09 11.14 -1.01
N ARG A 91 13.21 11.72 -2.20
CA ARG A 91 12.25 11.56 -3.30
C ARG A 91 12.72 10.46 -4.23
N GLU A 92 11.83 9.56 -4.58
CA GLU A 92 12.07 8.54 -5.59
C GLU A 92 11.39 8.93 -6.90
N CYS A 93 12.12 8.88 -8.00
CA CYS A 93 11.61 9.19 -9.32
C CYS A 93 12.29 8.28 -10.35
N ASN A 94 11.50 7.50 -11.08
CA ASN A 94 12.01 6.51 -12.05
C ASN A 94 13.06 5.55 -11.44
N GLY A 95 12.83 5.09 -10.22
CA GLY A 95 13.74 4.20 -9.49
C GLY A 95 14.99 4.87 -8.91
N THR A 96 15.16 6.17 -9.08
CA THR A 96 16.29 6.93 -8.52
C THR A 96 15.86 7.69 -7.28
N LYS A 97 16.55 7.47 -6.16
CA LYS A 97 16.31 8.11 -4.86
C LYS A 97 17.29 9.23 -4.65
N LEU A 98 16.80 10.46 -4.57
CA LEU A 98 17.63 11.65 -4.37
C LEU A 98 17.13 12.47 -3.17
N PRO A 99 18.05 13.06 -2.39
CA PRO A 99 17.69 13.92 -1.28
C PRO A 99 17.23 15.31 -1.76
N TRP A 100 16.26 15.83 -1.01
CA TRP A 100 15.74 17.18 -1.15
C TRP A 100 15.76 17.84 0.23
N LEU A 101 16.16 19.08 0.30
CA LEU A 101 16.29 19.82 1.55
C LEU A 101 15.45 21.09 1.48
N LEU A 102 14.63 21.31 2.49
CA LEU A 102 13.95 22.58 2.73
C LEU A 102 14.63 23.30 3.87
N ARG A 103 15.14 24.49 3.62
CA ARG A 103 15.56 25.44 4.64
C ARG A 103 14.34 26.21 5.12
N VAL A 104 13.79 25.79 6.24
CA VAL A 104 12.55 26.36 6.78
C VAL A 104 12.71 27.85 7.09
N SER A 105 13.87 28.26 7.59
CA SER A 105 14.16 29.66 7.97
C SER A 105 14.07 30.67 6.82
N THR A 106 14.37 30.22 5.58
CA THR A 106 14.36 31.08 4.39
C THR A 106 13.31 30.69 3.36
N GLY A 107 12.71 29.49 3.50
CA GLY A 107 11.79 28.89 2.53
C GLY A 107 12.49 28.36 1.27
N GLU A 108 13.80 28.24 1.27
CA GLU A 108 14.58 27.77 0.13
C GLU A 108 14.53 26.24 0.02
N LEU A 109 14.16 25.75 -1.15
CA LEU A 109 14.12 24.33 -1.48
C LEU A 109 15.27 23.97 -2.38
N PHE A 110 16.08 23.01 -1.94
CA PHE A 110 17.24 22.52 -2.64
C PHE A 110 17.08 21.08 -3.10
N ARG A 111 17.72 20.75 -4.23
CA ARG A 111 17.81 19.40 -4.78
C ARG A 111 19.27 18.98 -4.85
N PHE A 112 19.54 17.74 -4.46
CA PHE A 112 20.82 17.09 -4.71
C PHE A 112 20.72 16.20 -5.95
N ASP A 113 21.69 16.29 -6.84
CA ASP A 113 21.71 15.51 -8.09
C ASP A 113 22.25 14.09 -7.89
N SER A 114 22.92 13.85 -6.78
CA SER A 114 23.42 12.54 -6.35
C SER A 114 23.71 12.52 -4.86
N TRP A 115 23.91 11.34 -4.31
CA TRP A 115 24.48 11.17 -2.99
C TRP A 115 25.96 11.56 -3.02
N ALA A 116 26.46 12.09 -1.89
CA ALA A 116 27.88 12.43 -1.78
C ALA A 116 28.76 11.17 -1.84
N THR A 117 29.78 11.22 -2.67
CA THR A 117 30.81 10.17 -2.76
C THR A 117 32.14 10.61 -2.12
N ALA A 118 32.22 11.87 -1.77
CA ALA A 118 33.33 12.53 -1.08
C ALA A 118 32.77 13.45 0.03
N ASN A 119 33.61 14.25 0.66
CA ASN A 119 33.27 14.98 1.88
C ASN A 119 32.09 15.96 1.74
N ILE A 120 31.92 16.57 0.60
CA ILE A 120 30.89 17.61 0.39
C ILE A 120 30.22 17.41 -0.97
N LYS A 121 28.91 17.61 -1.00
CA LYS A 121 28.11 17.67 -2.23
C LYS A 121 27.27 18.96 -2.21
N GLU A 122 27.40 19.73 -3.25
CA GLU A 122 26.58 20.93 -3.45
C GLU A 122 25.17 20.58 -3.89
N ALA A 123 24.21 21.37 -3.42
CA ALA A 123 22.82 21.30 -3.80
C ALA A 123 22.45 22.44 -4.74
N SER A 124 21.53 22.20 -5.62
CA SER A 124 20.96 23.21 -6.51
C SER A 124 19.73 23.83 -5.89
N LEU A 125 19.68 25.15 -5.76
CA LEU A 125 18.45 25.86 -5.38
C LEU A 125 17.40 25.69 -6.48
N VAL A 126 16.25 25.12 -6.12
CA VAL A 126 15.14 24.90 -7.04
C VAL A 126 14.18 26.09 -7.04
N ARG A 127 13.79 26.51 -5.84
CA ARG A 127 12.88 27.65 -5.66
C ARG A 127 12.84 28.11 -4.22
N LYS A 128 12.25 29.28 -4.03
CA LYS A 128 11.89 29.79 -2.71
C LYS A 128 10.37 29.70 -2.53
N ILE A 129 9.93 29.29 -1.34
CA ILE A 129 8.52 29.08 -0.97
C ILE A 129 8.27 29.85 0.31
N ASP A 130 7.46 30.88 0.20
CA ASP A 130 7.14 31.71 1.35
C ASP A 130 6.30 30.95 2.37
N GLU A 131 6.57 31.19 3.65
CA GLU A 131 5.88 30.55 4.80
C GLU A 131 6.02 29.02 4.84
N ALA A 132 7.03 28.44 4.18
CA ALA A 132 7.28 27.01 4.26
C ALA A 132 7.60 26.60 5.69
N SER A 133 6.92 25.57 6.19
CA SER A 133 7.06 25.05 7.56
C SER A 133 7.55 23.61 7.63
N GLY A 134 7.56 22.91 6.50
CA GLY A 134 8.02 21.54 6.42
C GLY A 134 7.87 20.97 5.01
N ILE A 135 8.48 19.83 4.77
CA ILE A 135 8.39 19.11 3.50
C ILE A 135 8.15 17.64 3.77
N THR A 136 7.28 17.02 2.99
CA THR A 136 6.97 15.60 3.02
C THR A 136 6.96 15.02 1.61
N VAL A 137 6.93 13.68 1.50
CA VAL A 137 6.87 12.96 0.23
C VAL A 137 5.55 12.22 0.15
N MET A 138 4.77 12.52 -0.88
CA MET A 138 3.59 11.75 -1.25
C MET A 138 4.00 10.71 -2.29
N LYS A 139 3.77 9.44 -1.98
CA LYS A 139 4.18 8.33 -2.84
C LYS A 139 3.37 8.27 -4.12
N ASP A 140 4.07 8.08 -5.23
CA ASP A 140 3.50 7.87 -6.57
C ASP A 140 4.25 6.72 -7.25
N PRO A 141 3.59 5.86 -8.03
CA PRO A 141 4.23 4.69 -8.65
C PRO A 141 5.39 5.01 -9.61
N ILE A 142 5.42 6.18 -10.19
CA ILE A 142 6.43 6.58 -11.17
C ILE A 142 7.41 7.58 -10.57
N CYS A 143 6.89 8.60 -9.92
CA CYS A 143 7.71 9.68 -9.38
C CYS A 143 7.01 10.34 -8.19
N ASP A 144 7.55 10.13 -7.01
CA ASP A 144 7.05 10.73 -5.78
C ASP A 144 6.82 12.24 -5.93
N GLN A 145 5.78 12.76 -5.29
CA GLN A 145 5.50 14.18 -5.26
C GLN A 145 6.03 14.78 -3.96
N LEU A 146 6.60 15.98 -4.05
CA LEU A 146 6.97 16.74 -2.86
C LEU A 146 5.80 17.60 -2.43
N VAL A 147 5.48 17.56 -1.15
CA VAL A 147 4.45 18.37 -0.52
C VAL A 147 5.12 19.29 0.48
N VAL A 148 5.09 20.60 0.22
CA VAL A 148 5.61 21.61 1.13
C VAL A 148 4.47 22.16 1.95
N ASN A 149 4.53 21.94 3.25
CA ASN A 149 3.58 22.50 4.21
C ASN A 149 3.85 23.98 4.40
N LYS A 150 2.79 24.76 4.57
CA LYS A 150 2.86 26.20 4.82
C LYS A 150 2.17 26.53 6.14
N LEU A 151 2.61 27.60 6.81
CA LEU A 151 2.10 27.95 8.13
C LEU A 151 0.61 28.37 8.11
N ASN A 152 0.19 29.14 7.11
CA ASN A 152 -1.15 29.74 7.05
C ASN A 152 -1.86 29.51 5.71
N ALA A 153 -1.43 28.54 4.92
CA ALA A 153 -1.98 28.26 3.61
C ALA A 153 -2.03 26.75 3.33
N GLU A 154 -2.73 26.37 2.28
CA GLU A 154 -2.75 24.98 1.83
C GLU A 154 -1.35 24.52 1.43
N PRO A 155 -1.04 23.24 1.64
CA PRO A 155 0.21 22.64 1.20
C PRO A 155 0.44 22.82 -0.30
N LEU A 156 1.67 23.11 -0.67
CA LEU A 156 2.07 23.24 -2.06
C LEU A 156 2.59 21.90 -2.58
N ILE A 157 1.89 21.30 -3.54
CA ILE A 157 2.33 20.07 -4.21
C ILE A 157 3.23 20.48 -5.38
N LEU A 158 4.46 19.95 -5.35
CA LEU A 158 5.42 20.15 -6.42
C LEU A 158 5.37 18.92 -7.34
N ALA A 159 4.64 19.05 -8.42
CA ALA A 159 4.73 18.13 -9.54
C ALA A 159 6.05 18.33 -10.30
N ASN A 160 6.40 17.36 -11.12
CA ASN A 160 7.59 17.41 -11.99
C ASN A 160 7.46 18.48 -13.06
#